data_a0c000e45f123cbda733c16dae7cb972
#
_entry.id   a0c000e45f123cbda733c16dae7cb972
#
_cell.length_a   1.000
_cell.length_b   1.000
_cell.length_c   1.000
_cell.angle_alpha   90.00
_cell.angle_beta   90.00
_cell.angle_gamma   90.00
#
_symmetry.space_group_name_H-M   'P 1'
#
loop_
_entity.id
_entity.type
_entity.pdbx_description
1 polymer ?
#
loop_
_entity_poly.entity_id
_entity_poly.type
_entity_poly.pdbx_seq_one_letter_code
_entity_poly.pdbx_strand_id
1 'polypeptide(L)'
;MTKKEFIKQYKPFALETERKTGISHLFTLAQAALESGWGERTFGNMLFGIKARPETPADKKQLLRTTEVLNAPNLGYKFPQVLSIYELPNGKYKYEVKDWFRKYETQEECFTDHAQFFFINKRYAKALLVKSDPYKFAEEVAKAGYATAPDYASSLKKIIKMIESYE
;
A
#
# COMPACT_ATOMS: atom_id res chain seq x y z
N MET A 1 18.09 0.26 -6.38
CA MET A 1 17.34 1.19 -7.28
C MET A 1 17.33 2.57 -6.65
N THR A 2 17.70 3.60 -7.41
CA THR A 2 17.61 4.98 -6.95
C THR A 2 16.15 5.46 -7.04
N LYS A 3 15.84 6.56 -6.34
CA LYS A 3 14.51 7.17 -6.43
C LYS A 3 14.15 7.57 -7.85
N LYS A 4 15.11 8.12 -8.59
CA LYS A 4 14.94 8.49 -9.99
C LYS A 4 14.65 7.28 -10.88
N GLU A 5 15.35 6.17 -10.66
CA GLU A 5 15.12 4.90 -11.39
C GLU A 5 13.73 4.34 -11.06
N PHE A 6 13.32 4.38 -9.79
CA PHE A 6 11.99 3.96 -9.38
C PHE A 6 10.90 4.74 -10.11
N ILE A 7 11.01 6.06 -10.11
CA ILE A 7 10.05 6.93 -10.79
C ILE A 7 10.00 6.61 -12.28
N LYS A 8 11.15 6.51 -12.92
CA LYS A 8 11.25 6.18 -14.35
C LYS A 8 10.59 4.85 -14.68
N GLN A 9 10.81 3.83 -13.84
CA GLN A 9 10.27 2.48 -14.07
C GLN A 9 8.76 2.43 -13.90
N TYR A 10 8.21 3.06 -12.87
CA TYR A 10 6.80 2.90 -12.50
C TYR A 10 5.87 4.01 -12.99
N LYS A 11 6.41 5.15 -13.41
CA LYS A 11 5.60 6.27 -13.92
C LYS A 11 4.67 5.87 -15.08
N PRO A 12 5.09 5.06 -16.07
CA PRO A 12 4.19 4.65 -17.15
C PRO A 12 2.92 3.94 -16.65
N PHE A 13 3.05 3.10 -15.64
CA PHE A 13 1.89 2.40 -15.04
C PHE A 13 0.99 3.35 -14.27
N ALA A 14 1.58 4.28 -13.52
CA ALA A 14 0.82 5.28 -12.77
C ALA A 14 0.05 6.24 -13.70
N LEU A 15 0.66 6.65 -14.82
CA LEU A 15 0.00 7.48 -15.83
C LEU A 15 -1.14 6.75 -16.52
N GLU A 16 -0.98 5.48 -16.84
CA GLU A 16 -2.05 4.67 -17.43
C GLU A 16 -3.22 4.50 -16.45
N THR A 17 -2.92 4.29 -15.17
CA THR A 17 -3.93 4.24 -14.12
C THR A 17 -4.66 5.57 -13.99
N GLU A 18 -3.95 6.69 -14.04
CA GLU A 18 -4.57 8.02 -14.02
C GLU A 18 -5.50 8.22 -15.23
N ARG A 19 -5.06 7.80 -16.41
CA ARG A 19 -5.88 7.87 -17.62
C ARG A 19 -7.18 7.09 -17.47
N LYS A 20 -7.15 5.92 -16.86
CA LYS A 20 -8.31 5.04 -16.68
C LYS A 20 -9.22 5.47 -15.54
N THR A 21 -8.69 6.02 -14.48
CA THR A 21 -9.42 6.21 -13.22
C THR A 21 -9.55 7.66 -12.77
N GLY A 22 -8.68 8.55 -13.27
CA GLY A 22 -8.60 9.93 -12.81
C GLY A 22 -7.83 10.11 -11.50
N ILE A 23 -7.33 9.04 -10.88
CA ILE A 23 -6.48 9.14 -9.69
C ILE A 23 -5.11 9.64 -10.12
N SER A 24 -4.62 10.72 -9.48
CA SER A 24 -3.33 11.33 -9.79
C SER A 24 -2.18 10.33 -9.79
N HIS A 25 -1.38 10.32 -10.86
CA HIS A 25 -0.17 9.50 -10.94
C HIS A 25 0.84 9.84 -9.85
N LEU A 26 0.86 11.09 -9.40
CA LEU A 26 1.74 11.53 -8.31
C LEU A 26 1.39 10.84 -7.00
N PHE A 27 0.09 10.75 -6.68
CA PHE A 27 -0.37 10.01 -5.51
C PHE A 27 -0.02 8.52 -5.62
N THR A 28 -0.32 7.91 -6.75
CA THR A 28 -0.08 6.47 -6.97
C THR A 28 1.40 6.13 -6.85
N LEU A 29 2.28 6.93 -7.46
CA LEU A 29 3.73 6.74 -7.33
C LEU A 29 4.22 6.94 -5.90
N ALA A 30 3.71 7.96 -5.22
CA ALA A 30 4.10 8.24 -3.84
C ALA A 30 3.72 7.07 -2.91
N GLN A 31 2.52 6.55 -3.07
CA GLN A 31 2.07 5.42 -2.27
C GLN A 31 2.86 4.14 -2.59
N ALA A 32 3.12 3.88 -3.88
CA ALA A 32 3.97 2.77 -4.29
C ALA A 32 5.38 2.86 -3.68
N ALA A 33 5.97 4.05 -3.69
CA ALA A 33 7.29 4.29 -3.11
C ALA A 33 7.29 4.05 -1.61
N LEU A 34 6.29 4.57 -0.90
CA LEU A 34 6.18 4.45 0.56
C LEU A 34 5.98 2.98 0.97
N GLU A 35 5.03 2.30 0.35
CA GLU A 35 4.68 0.93 0.72
C GLU A 35 5.75 -0.10 0.35
N SER A 36 6.45 0.10 -0.75
CA SER A 36 7.50 -0.81 -1.21
C SER A 36 8.92 -0.43 -0.76
N GLY A 37 9.06 0.68 -0.03
CA GLY A 37 10.38 1.20 0.33
C GLY A 37 11.21 1.53 -0.92
N TRP A 38 10.61 2.26 -1.86
CA TRP A 38 11.23 2.62 -3.13
C TRP A 38 11.66 1.38 -3.95
N GLY A 39 10.86 0.33 -3.90
CA GLY A 39 11.06 -0.89 -4.67
C GLY A 39 11.89 -1.97 -3.98
N GLU A 40 12.42 -1.72 -2.80
CA GLU A 40 13.22 -2.72 -2.05
C GLU A 40 12.39 -3.91 -1.58
N ARG A 41 11.10 -3.68 -1.28
CA ARG A 41 10.17 -4.70 -0.80
C ARG A 41 9.10 -5.00 -1.84
N THR A 42 9.52 -5.37 -3.04
CA THR A 42 8.61 -5.74 -4.14
C THR A 42 8.70 -7.26 -4.37
N PHE A 43 7.65 -7.98 -4.00
CA PHE A 43 7.55 -9.43 -4.17
C PHE A 43 6.30 -9.77 -4.97
N GLY A 44 6.43 -10.65 -5.98
CA GLY A 44 5.29 -11.06 -6.81
C GLY A 44 4.60 -9.89 -7.51
N ASN A 45 5.37 -8.91 -7.98
CA ASN A 45 4.90 -7.66 -8.60
C ASN A 45 3.98 -6.82 -7.70
N MET A 46 3.99 -7.06 -6.39
CA MET A 46 3.18 -6.32 -5.42
C MET A 46 3.96 -5.12 -4.88
N LEU A 47 3.41 -3.92 -5.11
CA LEU A 47 4.03 -2.67 -4.65
C LEU A 47 3.30 -2.02 -3.47
N PHE A 48 2.03 -2.36 -3.25
CA PHE A 48 1.18 -1.64 -2.30
C PHE A 48 0.88 -2.41 -1.01
N GLY A 49 1.45 -3.60 -0.83
CA GLY A 49 1.27 -4.38 0.40
C GLY A 49 -0.16 -4.83 0.66
N ILE A 50 -0.94 -5.12 -0.38
CA ILE A 50 -2.34 -5.52 -0.25
C ILE A 50 -2.45 -6.97 0.18
N LYS A 51 -3.13 -7.22 1.30
CA LYS A 51 -3.39 -8.58 1.78
C LYS A 51 -4.41 -9.30 0.89
N ALA A 52 -4.19 -10.59 0.71
CA ALA A 52 -5.12 -11.45 -0.01
C ALA A 52 -6.33 -11.78 0.87
N ARG A 53 -7.50 -11.87 0.27
CA ARG A 53 -8.72 -12.34 0.94
C ARG A 53 -8.77 -13.88 0.95
N PRO A 54 -9.56 -14.49 1.84
CA PRO A 54 -9.69 -15.95 1.86
C PRO A 54 -10.09 -16.58 0.53
N GLU A 55 -10.92 -15.86 -0.26
CA GLU A 55 -11.41 -16.31 -1.56
C GLU A 55 -10.41 -16.09 -2.70
N THR A 56 -9.27 -15.42 -2.46
CA THR A 56 -8.26 -15.19 -3.49
C THR A 56 -7.69 -16.52 -3.98
N PRO A 57 -7.65 -16.79 -5.30
CA PRO A 57 -7.07 -18.02 -5.83
C PRO A 57 -5.61 -18.21 -5.41
N ALA A 58 -5.20 -19.48 -5.26
CA ALA A 58 -3.86 -19.83 -4.80
C ALA A 58 -2.73 -19.28 -5.69
N ASP A 59 -2.96 -19.17 -7.00
CA ASP A 59 -1.99 -18.61 -7.96
C ASP A 59 -1.89 -17.09 -7.93
N LYS A 60 -2.78 -16.42 -7.17
CA LYS A 60 -2.85 -14.96 -7.06
C LYS A 60 -2.53 -14.45 -5.66
N LYS A 61 -1.94 -15.29 -4.83
CA LYS A 61 -1.50 -14.93 -3.48
C LYS A 61 -0.16 -15.56 -3.14
N GLN A 62 0.51 -14.95 -2.18
CA GLN A 62 1.83 -15.37 -1.71
C GLN A 62 1.92 -15.21 -0.20
N LEU A 63 2.66 -16.10 0.44
CA LEU A 63 2.87 -16.09 1.88
C LEU A 63 4.17 -15.35 2.18
N LEU A 64 4.07 -14.19 2.84
CA LEU A 64 5.21 -13.33 3.15
C LEU A 64 5.31 -13.03 4.64
N ARG A 65 6.54 -12.87 5.11
CA ARG A 65 6.81 -12.41 6.47
C ARG A 65 6.43 -10.94 6.60
N THR A 66 5.74 -10.61 7.68
CA THR A 66 5.35 -9.25 8.02
C THR A 66 5.30 -9.06 9.53
N THR A 67 5.30 -7.81 9.95
CA THR A 67 5.19 -7.41 11.35
C THR A 67 3.86 -6.73 11.58
N GLU A 68 3.14 -7.16 12.62
CA GLU A 68 1.88 -6.54 13.05
C GLU A 68 1.98 -6.15 14.52
N VAL A 69 1.37 -5.02 14.89
CA VAL A 69 1.28 -4.60 16.29
C VAL A 69 -0.16 -4.68 16.73
N LEU A 70 -0.45 -5.53 17.72
CA LEU A 70 -1.80 -5.81 18.20
C LEU A 70 -1.91 -5.54 19.70
N ASN A 71 -3.15 -5.51 20.20
CA ASN A 71 -3.44 -5.13 21.58
C ASN A 71 -3.38 -6.29 22.59
N ALA A 72 -3.25 -7.54 22.13
CA ALA A 72 -3.31 -8.71 22.97
C ALA A 72 -2.34 -9.80 22.49
N PRO A 73 -1.86 -10.70 23.40
CA PRO A 73 -0.89 -11.75 23.04
C PRO A 73 -1.54 -13.02 22.48
N ASN A 74 -2.87 -13.13 22.48
CA ASN A 74 -3.61 -14.34 22.10
C ASN A 74 -4.32 -14.22 20.74
N LEU A 75 -3.78 -13.40 19.83
CA LEU A 75 -4.38 -13.12 18.53
C LEU A 75 -3.66 -13.84 17.37
N GLY A 76 -2.78 -14.80 17.68
CA GLY A 76 -2.04 -15.56 16.67
C GLY A 76 -2.91 -16.35 15.71
N TYR A 77 -4.11 -16.72 16.12
CA TYR A 77 -5.07 -17.47 15.28
C TYR A 77 -5.49 -16.67 14.02
N LYS A 78 -5.26 -15.37 13.99
CA LYS A 78 -5.57 -14.52 12.83
C LYS A 78 -4.61 -14.72 11.66
N PHE A 79 -3.48 -15.39 11.88
CA PHE A 79 -2.41 -15.52 10.90
C PHE A 79 -2.16 -16.98 10.53
N PRO A 80 -1.76 -17.26 9.28
CA PRO A 80 -1.38 -18.61 8.86
C PRO A 80 -0.21 -19.19 9.66
N GLN A 81 0.76 -18.33 10.04
CA GLN A 81 1.91 -18.74 10.82
C GLN A 81 2.40 -17.60 11.72
N VAL A 82 2.64 -17.91 12.98
CA VAL A 82 3.25 -16.99 13.95
C VAL A 82 4.70 -17.41 14.17
N LEU A 83 5.63 -16.49 13.97
CA LEU A 83 7.07 -16.72 14.18
C LEU A 83 7.50 -16.30 15.59
N SER A 84 7.02 -15.17 16.09
CA SER A 84 7.27 -14.70 17.45
C SER A 84 6.22 -13.67 17.87
N ILE A 85 6.00 -13.59 19.19
CA ILE A 85 5.14 -12.57 19.81
C ILE A 85 5.90 -12.05 21.03
N TYR A 86 6.02 -10.73 21.15
CA TYR A 86 6.61 -10.14 22.35
C TYR A 86 5.96 -8.80 22.69
N GLU A 87 5.94 -8.51 23.99
CA GLU A 87 5.35 -7.31 24.53
C GLU A 87 6.25 -6.10 24.28
N LEU A 88 5.63 -4.99 23.83
CA LEU A 88 6.30 -3.71 23.66
C LEU A 88 6.17 -2.86 24.93
N PRO A 89 7.07 -1.85 25.12
CA PRO A 89 6.99 -0.97 26.29
C PRO A 89 5.65 -0.25 26.48
N ASN A 90 4.90 -0.05 25.38
CA ASN A 90 3.57 0.62 25.42
C ASN A 90 2.40 -0.34 25.77
N GLY A 91 2.70 -1.59 26.14
CA GLY A 91 1.68 -2.60 26.46
C GLY A 91 1.04 -3.28 25.26
N LYS A 92 1.45 -2.94 24.06
CA LYS A 92 1.04 -3.65 22.84
C LYS A 92 1.98 -4.81 22.56
N TYR A 93 1.60 -5.66 21.60
CA TYR A 93 2.35 -6.88 21.26
C TYR A 93 2.79 -6.84 19.82
N LYS A 94 4.08 -7.10 19.59
CA LYS A 94 4.65 -7.18 18.25
C LYS A 94 4.62 -8.63 17.79
N TYR A 95 3.92 -8.85 16.67
CA TYR A 95 3.80 -10.15 16.01
C TYR A 95 4.68 -10.19 14.79
N GLU A 96 5.63 -11.12 14.78
CA GLU A 96 6.35 -11.51 13.56
C GLU A 96 5.62 -12.72 13.00
N VAL A 97 5.00 -12.58 11.83
CA VAL A 97 4.13 -13.58 11.25
C VAL A 97 4.39 -13.76 9.77
N LYS A 98 3.85 -14.85 9.20
CA LYS A 98 3.63 -14.96 7.76
C LYS A 98 2.14 -14.77 7.51
N ASP A 99 1.83 -13.99 6.49
CA ASP A 99 0.45 -13.71 6.10
C ASP A 99 0.30 -13.74 4.59
N TRP A 100 -0.94 -13.87 4.12
CA TRP A 100 -1.24 -13.93 2.71
C TRP A 100 -1.35 -12.54 2.12
N PHE A 101 -0.55 -12.30 1.09
CA PHE A 101 -0.58 -11.08 0.28
C PHE A 101 -0.95 -11.41 -1.15
N ARG A 102 -1.52 -10.45 -1.86
CA ARG A 102 -1.77 -10.59 -3.29
C ARG A 102 -0.45 -10.64 -4.04
N LYS A 103 -0.43 -11.38 -5.16
CA LYS A 103 0.63 -11.32 -6.14
C LYS A 103 0.02 -11.18 -7.53
N TYR A 104 0.79 -10.65 -8.44
CA TYR A 104 0.33 -10.32 -9.78
C TYR A 104 1.30 -10.85 -10.83
N GLU A 105 0.78 -11.18 -12.01
CA GLU A 105 1.61 -11.61 -13.13
C GLU A 105 2.39 -10.45 -13.72
N THR A 106 1.80 -9.23 -13.68
CA THR A 106 2.41 -8.02 -14.21
C THR A 106 2.27 -6.86 -13.22
N GLN A 107 3.15 -5.87 -13.38
CA GLN A 107 3.06 -4.64 -12.59
C GLN A 107 1.82 -3.82 -12.96
N GLU A 108 1.41 -3.84 -14.23
CA GLU A 108 0.17 -3.19 -14.67
C GLU A 108 -1.04 -3.72 -13.92
N GLU A 109 -1.14 -5.03 -13.76
CA GLU A 109 -2.22 -5.66 -12.99
C GLU A 109 -2.24 -5.17 -11.54
N CYS A 110 -1.07 -5.01 -10.93
CA CYS A 110 -0.94 -4.48 -9.57
C CYS A 110 -1.49 -3.05 -9.46
N PHE A 111 -1.10 -2.18 -10.38
CA PHE A 111 -1.57 -0.79 -10.38
C PHE A 111 -3.07 -0.69 -10.62
N THR A 112 -3.61 -1.49 -11.52
CA THR A 112 -5.05 -1.53 -11.80
C THR A 112 -5.84 -2.02 -10.60
N ASP A 113 -5.43 -3.10 -9.98
CA ASP A 113 -6.08 -3.67 -8.80
C ASP A 113 -6.07 -2.67 -7.63
N HIS A 114 -4.94 -2.00 -7.42
CA HIS A 114 -4.83 -1.00 -6.36
C HIS A 114 -5.76 0.20 -6.59
N ALA A 115 -5.87 0.68 -7.82
CA ALA A 115 -6.80 1.76 -8.14
C ALA A 115 -8.24 1.34 -7.88
N GLN A 116 -8.62 0.13 -8.29
CA GLN A 116 -9.96 -0.40 -8.06
C GLN A 116 -10.29 -0.53 -6.58
N PHE A 117 -9.31 -0.78 -5.73
CA PHE A 117 -9.48 -0.83 -4.28
C PHE A 117 -10.18 0.43 -3.74
N PHE A 118 -9.81 1.60 -4.21
CA PHE A 118 -10.44 2.85 -3.79
C PHE A 118 -11.88 3.00 -4.27
N PHE A 119 -12.22 2.43 -5.43
CA PHE A 119 -13.59 2.49 -5.97
C PHE A 119 -14.51 1.46 -5.33
N ILE A 120 -13.99 0.29 -4.97
CA ILE A 120 -14.77 -0.80 -4.37
C ILE A 120 -15.08 -0.51 -2.90
N ASN A 121 -14.15 0.04 -2.14
CA ASN A 121 -14.31 0.31 -0.72
C ASN A 121 -15.03 1.63 -0.49
N LYS A 122 -16.25 1.57 0.01
CA LYS A 122 -17.14 2.74 0.22
C LYS A 122 -16.54 3.82 1.10
N ARG A 123 -15.66 3.47 2.03
CA ARG A 123 -15.01 4.46 2.92
C ARG A 123 -14.17 5.49 2.18
N TYR A 124 -13.77 5.21 0.92
CA TYR A 124 -12.99 6.13 0.10
C TYR A 124 -13.85 6.98 -0.85
N ALA A 125 -15.18 6.89 -0.77
CA ALA A 125 -16.07 7.63 -1.65
C ALA A 125 -15.81 9.15 -1.61
N LYS A 126 -15.58 9.70 -0.42
CA LYS A 126 -15.25 11.13 -0.26
C LYS A 126 -13.89 11.48 -0.86
N ALA A 127 -12.92 10.60 -0.69
CA ALA A 127 -11.58 10.79 -1.27
C ALA A 127 -11.64 10.86 -2.80
N LEU A 128 -12.44 10.01 -3.44
CA LEU A 128 -12.58 9.98 -4.89
C LEU A 128 -13.07 11.31 -5.48
N LEU A 129 -13.75 12.15 -4.72
CA LEU A 129 -14.18 13.47 -5.17
C LEU A 129 -13.00 14.41 -5.43
N VAL A 130 -11.85 14.14 -4.83
CA VAL A 130 -10.62 14.94 -4.98
C VAL A 130 -9.47 14.13 -5.56
N LYS A 131 -9.76 13.05 -6.29
CA LYS A 131 -8.76 12.09 -6.79
C LYS A 131 -7.72 12.67 -7.74
N SER A 132 -8.02 13.78 -8.42
CA SER A 132 -7.09 14.45 -9.33
C SER A 132 -6.08 15.34 -8.62
N ASP A 133 -6.33 15.72 -7.37
CA ASP A 133 -5.42 16.49 -6.54
C ASP A 133 -4.66 15.53 -5.61
N PRO A 134 -3.36 15.29 -5.86
CA PRO A 134 -2.63 14.27 -5.09
C PRO A 134 -2.54 14.59 -3.60
N TYR A 135 -2.46 15.86 -3.24
CA TYR A 135 -2.34 16.29 -1.84
C TYR A 135 -3.67 16.11 -1.10
N LYS A 136 -4.78 16.54 -1.69
CA LYS A 136 -6.10 16.38 -1.11
C LYS A 136 -6.49 14.91 -1.03
N PHE A 137 -6.17 14.14 -2.07
CA PHE A 137 -6.44 12.71 -2.08
C PHE A 137 -5.66 11.99 -0.96
N ALA A 138 -4.38 12.33 -0.77
CA ALA A 138 -3.59 11.79 0.33
C ALA A 138 -4.23 12.08 1.70
N GLU A 139 -4.72 13.29 1.92
CA GLU A 139 -5.41 13.67 3.16
C GLU A 139 -6.68 12.83 3.38
N GLU A 140 -7.53 12.73 2.37
CA GLU A 140 -8.80 12.03 2.49
C GLU A 140 -8.61 10.51 2.61
N VAL A 141 -7.63 9.93 1.94
CA VAL A 141 -7.28 8.51 2.06
C VAL A 141 -6.80 8.20 3.49
N ALA A 142 -5.96 9.08 4.06
CA ALA A 142 -5.49 8.94 5.44
C ALA A 142 -6.65 9.07 6.44
N LYS A 143 -7.53 10.04 6.25
CA LYS A 143 -8.73 10.21 7.10
C LYS A 143 -9.67 9.01 7.04
N ALA A 144 -9.75 8.36 5.90
CA ALA A 144 -10.56 7.15 5.72
C ALA A 144 -9.95 5.90 6.38
N GLY A 145 -8.74 6.00 6.93
CA GLY A 145 -8.12 4.92 7.68
C GLY A 145 -7.33 3.93 6.84
N TYR A 146 -6.72 4.37 5.73
CA TYR A 146 -5.87 3.50 4.91
C TYR A 146 -4.70 2.91 5.71
N ALA A 147 -4.12 3.71 6.59
CA ALA A 147 -3.02 3.29 7.46
C ALA A 147 -3.23 3.83 8.88
N THR A 148 -2.63 3.17 9.85
CA THR A 148 -2.76 3.54 11.27
C THR A 148 -1.77 4.63 11.71
N ALA A 149 -0.70 4.86 10.93
CA ALA A 149 0.30 5.87 11.26
C ALA A 149 -0.31 7.28 11.22
N PRO A 150 -0.17 8.08 12.30
CA PRO A 150 -0.79 9.41 12.37
C PRO A 150 -0.17 10.41 11.39
N ASP A 151 1.04 10.15 10.90
CA ASP A 151 1.77 10.99 9.95
C ASP A 151 1.67 10.50 8.50
N TYR A 152 0.75 9.58 8.20
CA TYR A 152 0.65 8.95 6.88
C TYR A 152 0.44 9.98 5.76
N ALA A 153 -0.51 10.90 5.94
CA ALA A 153 -0.76 11.95 4.96
C ALA A 153 0.46 12.84 4.73
N SER A 154 1.15 13.25 5.80
CA SER A 154 2.33 14.11 5.66
C SER A 154 3.49 13.38 4.99
N SER A 155 3.66 12.10 5.25
CA SER A 155 4.68 11.27 4.58
C SER A 155 4.41 11.16 3.08
N LEU A 156 3.16 10.90 2.69
CA LEU A 156 2.76 10.88 1.28
C LEU A 156 3.00 12.22 0.60
N LYS A 157 2.61 13.33 1.23
CA LYS A 157 2.78 14.68 0.67
C LYS A 157 4.24 15.02 0.42
N LYS A 158 5.14 14.65 1.32
CA LYS A 158 6.58 14.84 1.14
C LYS A 158 7.10 14.09 -0.09
N ILE A 159 6.65 12.85 -0.27
CA ILE A 159 7.05 12.04 -1.43
C ILE A 159 6.44 12.61 -2.72
N ILE A 160 5.18 13.03 -2.71
CA ILE A 160 4.53 13.68 -3.85
C ILE A 160 5.34 14.89 -4.30
N LYS A 161 5.71 15.75 -3.36
CA LYS A 161 6.51 16.94 -3.65
C LYS A 161 7.88 16.59 -4.24
N MET A 162 8.50 15.54 -3.72
CA MET A 162 9.78 15.06 -4.25
C MET A 162 9.62 14.55 -5.69
N ILE A 163 8.57 13.78 -5.97
CA ILE A 163 8.31 13.25 -7.33
C ILE A 163 8.06 14.39 -8.31
N GLU A 164 7.29 15.41 -7.91
CA GLU A 164 7.07 16.59 -8.73
C GLU A 164 8.39 17.27 -9.13
N SER A 165 9.39 17.29 -8.24
CA SER A 165 10.68 17.89 -8.53
C SER A 165 11.47 17.16 -9.62
N TYR A 166 11.09 15.93 -9.95
CA TYR A 166 11.70 15.15 -11.04
C TYR A 166 10.92 15.28 -12.36
N GLU A 167 9.77 15.92 -12.35
CA GLU A 167 8.99 16.21 -13.56
C GLU A 167 9.39 17.56 -14.15
#